data_b65b8f3ccc7221b50c7ab3d2d710f200
#
_entry.id   b65b8f3ccc7221b50c7ab3d2d710f200
#
_cell.length_a   1.000
_cell.length_b   1.000
_cell.length_c   1.000
_cell.angle_alpha   90.00
_cell.angle_beta   90.00
_cell.angle_gamma   90.00
#
_symmetry.space_group_name_H-M   'P 1'
#
loop_
_entity.id
_entity.type
_entity.pdbx_description
1 polymer ?
#
loop_
_entity_poly.entity_id
_entity_poly.type
_entity_poly.pdbx_seq_one_letter_code
_entity_poly.pdbx_strand_id
1 'polypeptide(L)'
;MQVNRLLNAGRAPVLCMPTGTGKTFTAGLVTGDRVKMGERIFVLTPSIEIHNQWVREFHEQGIPAGTINDKGVTGRGMSVYVAMPMSLNNMLSVLPEKFAPDGIINDECHHSEAASWLNIHRFYPRAWRIGLTATPERYDGLPLSNTYTDIVSTITPREAIDGGFLSDYLLIVPEQYALDVQVQNGEYNLDEQAAQLGKPRIIGDVITQYSGIFAGLPCLVACSTHEHARKMTEEFKAAGWNFEHIHSGLPPYERARMLKGIRKGTINGLCTVGIGIEGLDIPGLYGLIWLRRTMSVTVYLQFIGRVLRRAEGKKYGIILDPVGNVFIHGRPDMERVWSLEGRAARVEAEEGVPKMKICPACKVMNAEINVLCHICGYDFTSEREKGPGRAFPAMVDGKLVILDADRLEARKEAIKEALEGQRTARVGGAHQGGDFSGEGAESEHGGATPGRDRKIALLKNGLKSKGGLFSGAVKEWL
;
A
#
# COMPACT_ATOMS: atom_id res chain seq x y z
N MET A 1 20.12 -16.81 1.66
CA MET A 1 19.18 -15.74 2.04
C MET A 1 18.96 -15.72 3.55
N GLN A 2 18.85 -14.54 4.18
CA GLN A 2 18.64 -14.40 5.64
C GLN A 2 17.40 -15.15 6.12
N VAL A 3 16.28 -15.03 5.41
CA VAL A 3 15.03 -15.73 5.73
C VAL A 3 15.24 -17.24 5.81
N ASN A 4 15.90 -17.88 4.84
CA ASN A 4 16.17 -19.33 4.87
C ASN A 4 17.07 -19.73 6.04
N ARG A 5 18.05 -18.88 6.44
CA ARG A 5 18.89 -19.13 7.62
C ARG A 5 18.06 -19.14 8.90
N LEU A 6 17.15 -18.19 9.06
CA LEU A 6 16.25 -18.12 10.21
C LEU A 6 15.31 -19.33 10.26
N LEU A 7 14.68 -19.69 9.15
CA LEU A 7 13.83 -20.88 9.07
C LEU A 7 14.57 -22.16 9.45
N ASN A 8 15.79 -22.35 8.94
CA ASN A 8 16.63 -23.50 9.28
C ASN A 8 17.05 -23.52 10.75
N ALA A 9 17.05 -22.36 11.41
CA ALA A 9 17.28 -22.23 12.86
C ALA A 9 15.98 -22.39 13.69
N GLY A 10 14.87 -22.81 13.08
CA GLY A 10 13.56 -22.97 13.75
C GLY A 10 12.89 -21.64 14.13
N ARG A 11 13.28 -20.52 13.49
CA ARG A 11 12.71 -19.19 13.72
C ARG A 11 11.54 -18.94 12.76
N ALA A 12 10.68 -18.01 13.12
CA ALA A 12 9.52 -17.59 12.32
C ALA A 12 9.66 -16.09 11.95
N PRO A 13 10.36 -15.76 10.85
CA PRO A 13 10.58 -14.38 10.47
C PRO A 13 9.37 -13.72 9.83
N VAL A 14 9.22 -12.39 10.03
CA VAL A 14 8.41 -11.51 9.23
C VAL A 14 9.31 -10.84 8.18
N LEU A 15 9.02 -11.02 6.90
CA LEU A 15 9.62 -10.24 5.82
C LEU A 15 8.87 -8.93 5.68
N CYS A 16 9.47 -7.86 6.18
CA CYS A 16 8.94 -6.50 6.15
C CYS A 16 9.51 -5.75 4.95
N MET A 17 8.67 -5.43 3.98
CA MET A 17 9.05 -4.66 2.79
C MET A 17 7.94 -3.66 2.43
N PRO A 18 8.26 -2.45 1.96
CA PRO A 18 7.26 -1.48 1.52
C PRO A 18 6.29 -2.07 0.48
N THR A 19 5.05 -1.60 0.48
CA THR A 19 4.06 -2.03 -0.52
C THR A 19 4.55 -1.70 -1.94
N GLY A 20 4.48 -2.67 -2.84
CA GLY A 20 4.90 -2.49 -4.25
C GLY A 20 6.38 -2.79 -4.54
N THR A 21 7.18 -3.21 -3.55
CA THR A 21 8.62 -3.54 -3.74
C THR A 21 8.87 -5.03 -4.05
N GLY A 22 7.81 -5.83 -4.25
CA GLY A 22 7.95 -7.22 -4.69
C GLY A 22 7.98 -8.26 -3.57
N LYS A 23 7.27 -8.03 -2.43
CA LYS A 23 7.12 -9.03 -1.35
C LYS A 23 6.73 -10.41 -1.87
N THR A 24 5.65 -10.48 -2.67
CA THR A 24 5.12 -11.72 -3.24
C THR A 24 6.15 -12.41 -4.13
N PHE A 25 6.87 -11.65 -4.96
CA PHE A 25 7.95 -12.15 -5.79
C PHE A 25 9.09 -12.75 -4.95
N THR A 26 9.54 -12.02 -3.92
CA THR A 26 10.61 -12.47 -3.02
C THR A 26 10.23 -13.75 -2.27
N ALA A 27 8.98 -13.81 -1.77
CA ALA A 27 8.48 -15.00 -1.08
C ALA A 27 8.31 -16.18 -2.06
N GLY A 28 7.98 -15.92 -3.32
CA GLY A 28 7.96 -16.93 -4.38
C GLY A 28 9.35 -17.56 -4.61
N LEU A 29 10.43 -16.76 -4.56
CA LEU A 29 11.79 -17.30 -4.63
C LEU A 29 12.11 -18.24 -3.43
N VAL A 30 11.73 -17.82 -2.20
CA VAL A 30 11.86 -18.67 -1.02
C VAL A 30 11.08 -19.97 -1.19
N THR A 31 9.83 -19.85 -1.68
CA THR A 31 8.96 -21.00 -1.96
C THR A 31 9.62 -21.97 -2.96
N GLY A 32 10.16 -21.44 -4.07
CA GLY A 32 10.83 -22.25 -5.09
C GLY A 32 12.05 -23.02 -4.54
N ASP A 33 12.83 -22.41 -3.66
CA ASP A 33 13.96 -23.06 -3.00
C ASP A 33 13.47 -24.22 -2.09
N ARG A 34 12.43 -24.00 -1.31
CA ARG A 34 11.86 -24.99 -0.39
C ARG A 34 11.19 -26.16 -1.13
N VAL A 35 10.47 -25.87 -2.21
CA VAL A 35 9.90 -26.90 -3.10
C VAL A 35 10.97 -27.80 -3.70
N LYS A 36 12.14 -27.28 -4.09
CA LYS A 36 13.28 -28.09 -4.54
C LYS A 36 13.84 -29.03 -3.46
N MET A 37 13.63 -28.70 -2.18
CA MET A 37 13.97 -29.57 -1.04
C MET A 37 12.89 -30.63 -0.75
N GLY A 38 11.80 -30.64 -1.53
CA GLY A 38 10.69 -31.59 -1.37
C GLY A 38 9.60 -31.13 -0.41
N GLU A 39 9.66 -29.89 0.08
CA GLU A 39 8.71 -29.35 1.05
C GLU A 39 7.37 -28.98 0.40
N ARG A 40 6.29 -29.14 1.17
CA ARG A 40 4.95 -28.65 0.84
C ARG A 40 4.67 -27.36 1.56
N ILE A 41 4.16 -26.37 0.83
CA ILE A 41 3.97 -25.01 1.34
C ILE A 41 2.54 -24.57 1.14
N PHE A 42 1.92 -24.06 2.20
CA PHE A 42 0.65 -23.35 2.13
C PHE A 42 0.89 -21.86 2.19
N VAL A 43 0.22 -21.11 1.30
CA VAL A 43 0.20 -19.65 1.31
C VAL A 43 -1.19 -19.19 1.72
N LEU A 44 -1.27 -18.50 2.86
CA LEU A 44 -2.52 -17.96 3.39
C LEU A 44 -2.67 -16.51 2.97
N THR A 45 -3.83 -16.17 2.44
CA THR A 45 -4.12 -14.84 1.89
C THR A 45 -5.44 -14.29 2.46
N PRO A 46 -5.51 -13.00 2.84
CA PRO A 46 -6.70 -12.44 3.50
C PRO A 46 -7.86 -12.20 2.55
N SER A 47 -7.63 -12.13 1.22
CA SER A 47 -8.67 -11.83 0.23
C SER A 47 -8.52 -12.65 -1.05
N ILE A 48 -9.61 -12.75 -1.81
CA ILE A 48 -9.63 -13.46 -3.10
C ILE A 48 -8.76 -12.76 -4.15
N GLU A 49 -8.64 -11.44 -4.07
CA GLU A 49 -7.81 -10.66 -4.97
C GLU A 49 -6.33 -10.99 -4.78
N ILE A 50 -5.88 -11.03 -3.52
CA ILE A 50 -4.50 -11.42 -3.16
C ILE A 50 -4.27 -12.89 -3.49
N HIS A 51 -5.24 -13.77 -3.22
CA HIS A 51 -5.19 -15.18 -3.59
C HIS A 51 -4.89 -15.34 -5.10
N ASN A 52 -5.67 -14.66 -5.95
CA ASN A 52 -5.50 -14.71 -7.40
C ASN A 52 -4.17 -14.09 -7.85
N GLN A 53 -3.66 -13.08 -7.14
CA GLN A 53 -2.33 -12.51 -7.39
C GLN A 53 -1.23 -13.55 -7.12
N TRP A 54 -1.30 -14.30 -6.03
CA TRP A 54 -0.34 -15.35 -5.71
C TRP A 54 -0.33 -16.48 -6.74
N VAL A 55 -1.50 -16.93 -7.16
CA VAL A 55 -1.62 -17.97 -8.21
C VAL A 55 -0.94 -17.50 -9.50
N ARG A 56 -1.15 -16.25 -9.92
CA ARG A 56 -0.48 -15.67 -11.09
C ARG A 56 1.02 -15.56 -10.90
N GLU A 57 1.48 -15.07 -9.75
CA GLU A 57 2.90 -14.91 -9.46
C GLU A 57 3.63 -16.25 -9.49
N PHE A 58 3.05 -17.31 -8.90
CA PHE A 58 3.62 -18.66 -8.97
C PHE A 58 3.70 -19.17 -10.41
N HIS A 59 2.64 -18.96 -11.19
CA HIS A 59 2.63 -19.31 -12.61
C HIS A 59 3.77 -18.57 -13.37
N GLU A 60 3.91 -17.26 -13.14
CA GLU A 60 4.98 -16.45 -13.76
C GLU A 60 6.38 -16.90 -13.35
N GLN A 61 6.55 -17.42 -12.14
CA GLN A 61 7.81 -17.97 -11.63
C GLN A 61 8.06 -19.42 -12.04
N GLY A 62 7.09 -20.05 -12.72
CA GLY A 62 7.17 -21.47 -13.11
C GLY A 62 7.04 -22.43 -11.92
N ILE A 63 6.37 -22.02 -10.85
CA ILE A 63 6.08 -22.84 -9.67
C ILE A 63 4.63 -23.35 -9.78
N PRO A 64 4.40 -24.65 -9.98
CA PRO A 64 3.05 -25.19 -10.02
C PRO A 64 2.36 -25.05 -8.67
N ALA A 65 1.20 -24.39 -8.65
CA ALA A 65 0.45 -24.15 -7.42
C ALA A 65 -1.02 -24.60 -7.58
N GLY A 66 -1.52 -25.31 -6.57
CA GLY A 66 -2.92 -25.62 -6.41
C GLY A 66 -3.64 -24.59 -5.53
N THR A 67 -4.95 -24.76 -5.36
CA THR A 67 -5.74 -23.93 -4.45
C THR A 67 -6.56 -24.80 -3.51
N ILE A 68 -6.81 -24.27 -2.30
CA ILE A 68 -7.74 -24.86 -1.34
C ILE A 68 -8.86 -23.84 -1.10
N ASN A 69 -10.08 -24.23 -1.40
CA ASN A 69 -11.28 -23.40 -1.20
C ASN A 69 -12.45 -24.27 -0.73
N ASP A 70 -13.62 -23.65 -0.51
CA ASP A 70 -14.82 -24.37 -0.01
C ASP A 70 -15.35 -25.43 -0.96
N LYS A 71 -14.91 -25.46 -2.24
CA LYS A 71 -15.23 -26.48 -3.24
C LYS A 71 -14.25 -27.65 -3.21
N GLY A 72 -13.17 -27.55 -2.42
CA GLY A 72 -12.15 -28.58 -2.28
C GLY A 72 -10.75 -28.15 -2.70
N VAL A 73 -9.93 -29.11 -3.08
CA VAL A 73 -8.52 -28.91 -3.44
C VAL A 73 -8.36 -29.09 -4.95
N THR A 74 -7.79 -28.07 -5.61
CA THR A 74 -7.36 -28.16 -7.01
C THR A 74 -5.86 -28.42 -7.10
N GLY A 75 -5.38 -28.97 -8.21
CA GLY A 75 -3.94 -29.24 -8.38
C GLY A 75 -3.39 -30.30 -7.41
N ARG A 76 -4.12 -31.40 -7.24
CA ARG A 76 -3.68 -32.50 -6.37
C ARG A 76 -2.29 -33.00 -6.79
N GLY A 77 -1.40 -33.16 -5.81
CA GLY A 77 -0.02 -33.60 -6.05
C GLY A 77 0.99 -32.46 -6.22
N MET A 78 0.55 -31.20 -6.22
CA MET A 78 1.45 -30.05 -6.19
C MET A 78 2.09 -29.86 -4.81
N SER A 79 3.24 -29.17 -4.78
CA SER A 79 3.93 -28.84 -3.53
C SER A 79 3.48 -27.50 -2.94
N VAL A 80 2.80 -26.65 -3.70
CA VAL A 80 2.35 -25.34 -3.22
C VAL A 80 0.84 -25.24 -3.33
N TYR A 81 0.22 -24.72 -2.28
CA TYR A 81 -1.23 -24.44 -2.28
C TYR A 81 -1.52 -23.05 -1.72
N VAL A 82 -2.35 -22.29 -2.45
CA VAL A 82 -2.84 -20.99 -2.01
C VAL A 82 -4.23 -21.18 -1.41
N ALA A 83 -4.50 -20.59 -0.26
CA ALA A 83 -5.76 -20.72 0.44
C ALA A 83 -6.16 -19.44 1.17
N MET A 84 -7.45 -19.21 1.31
CA MET A 84 -7.97 -18.27 2.29
C MET A 84 -8.14 -18.98 3.64
N PRO A 85 -7.83 -18.32 4.78
CA PRO A 85 -7.87 -18.97 6.09
C PRO A 85 -9.22 -19.59 6.45
N MET A 86 -10.33 -18.91 6.12
CA MET A 86 -11.68 -19.45 6.38
C MET A 86 -11.92 -20.74 5.59
N SER A 87 -11.62 -20.76 4.30
CA SER A 87 -11.78 -21.93 3.44
C SER A 87 -10.89 -23.09 3.89
N LEU A 88 -9.63 -22.82 4.26
CA LEU A 88 -8.73 -23.85 4.78
C LEU A 88 -9.23 -24.40 6.12
N ASN A 89 -9.74 -23.57 7.03
CA ASN A 89 -10.30 -24.06 8.30
C ASN A 89 -11.42 -25.07 8.08
N ASN A 90 -12.32 -24.82 7.13
CA ASN A 90 -13.42 -25.73 6.78
C ASN A 90 -12.93 -27.08 6.25
N MET A 91 -11.70 -27.12 5.74
CA MET A 91 -11.11 -28.30 5.12
C MET A 91 -10.17 -29.08 6.07
N LEU A 92 -9.76 -28.53 7.22
CA LEU A 92 -8.75 -29.14 8.10
C LEU A 92 -9.09 -30.56 8.51
N SER A 93 -10.35 -30.84 8.83
CA SER A 93 -10.80 -32.16 9.27
C SER A 93 -10.90 -33.21 8.16
N VAL A 94 -10.93 -32.79 6.90
CA VAL A 94 -11.09 -33.68 5.74
C VAL A 94 -9.82 -33.83 4.92
N LEU A 95 -8.81 -32.97 5.14
CA LEU A 95 -7.52 -33.10 4.50
C LEU A 95 -6.73 -34.28 5.09
N PRO A 96 -6.20 -35.19 4.28
CA PRO A 96 -5.36 -36.30 4.78
C PRO A 96 -4.12 -35.80 5.50
N GLU A 97 -3.67 -36.47 6.55
CA GLU A 97 -2.45 -36.13 7.29
C GLU A 97 -1.23 -35.96 6.38
N LYS A 98 -1.08 -36.86 5.40
CA LYS A 98 -0.01 -36.77 4.37
C LYS A 98 -0.05 -35.49 3.52
N PHE A 99 -1.11 -34.69 3.62
CA PHE A 99 -1.29 -33.43 2.93
C PHE A 99 -0.83 -32.25 3.78
N ALA A 100 -0.35 -32.47 5.01
CA ALA A 100 0.14 -31.42 5.88
C ALA A 100 1.28 -30.62 5.22
N PRO A 101 1.31 -29.29 5.41
CA PRO A 101 2.40 -28.45 4.92
C PRO A 101 3.64 -28.58 5.81
N ASP A 102 4.83 -28.52 5.21
CA ASP A 102 6.09 -28.31 5.91
C ASP A 102 6.27 -26.83 6.28
N GLY A 103 5.65 -25.93 5.52
CA GLY A 103 5.72 -24.51 5.74
C GLY A 103 4.44 -23.74 5.43
N ILE A 104 4.24 -22.64 6.15
CA ILE A 104 3.11 -21.72 5.98
C ILE A 104 3.64 -20.30 5.76
N ILE A 105 3.25 -19.69 4.65
CA ILE A 105 3.48 -18.27 4.34
C ILE A 105 2.19 -17.52 4.61
N ASN A 106 2.24 -16.51 5.46
CA ASN A 106 1.11 -15.67 5.80
C ASN A 106 1.27 -14.31 5.10
N ASP A 107 0.52 -14.07 4.02
CA ASP A 107 0.52 -12.75 3.39
C ASP A 107 -0.37 -11.80 4.20
N GLU A 108 0.03 -10.52 4.27
CA GLU A 108 -0.53 -9.52 5.19
C GLU A 108 -0.60 -10.07 6.64
N CYS A 109 0.54 -10.52 7.14
CA CYS A 109 0.66 -11.26 8.40
C CYS A 109 0.21 -10.52 9.66
N HIS A 110 -0.11 -9.23 9.57
CA HIS A 110 -0.78 -8.50 10.65
C HIS A 110 -2.18 -9.03 10.96
N HIS A 111 -2.74 -9.89 10.07
CA HIS A 111 -3.97 -10.66 10.33
C HIS A 111 -3.74 -12.01 11.01
N SER A 112 -2.51 -12.49 11.12
CA SER A 112 -2.20 -13.88 11.52
C SER A 112 -2.60 -14.25 12.95
N GLU A 113 -2.85 -13.28 13.80
CA GLU A 113 -3.37 -13.49 15.16
C GLU A 113 -4.92 -13.58 15.22
N ALA A 114 -5.62 -13.47 14.10
CA ALA A 114 -7.06 -13.72 14.06
C ALA A 114 -7.35 -15.22 14.25
N ALA A 115 -8.50 -15.55 14.86
CA ALA A 115 -8.85 -16.91 15.25
C ALA A 115 -8.73 -17.95 14.13
N SER A 116 -9.13 -17.57 12.90
CA SER A 116 -9.04 -18.46 11.73
C SER A 116 -7.60 -18.82 11.34
N TRP A 117 -6.65 -17.87 11.48
CA TRP A 117 -5.23 -18.09 11.22
C TRP A 117 -4.60 -18.91 12.34
N LEU A 118 -4.83 -18.53 13.60
CA LEU A 118 -4.30 -19.24 14.76
C LEU A 118 -4.76 -20.71 14.81
N ASN A 119 -5.99 -21.00 14.39
CA ASN A 119 -6.48 -22.36 14.32
C ASN A 119 -5.67 -23.22 13.34
N ILE A 120 -5.33 -22.68 12.16
CA ILE A 120 -4.46 -23.34 11.17
C ILE A 120 -3.07 -23.57 11.76
N HIS A 121 -2.50 -22.57 12.43
CA HIS A 121 -1.18 -22.68 13.05
C HIS A 121 -1.14 -23.72 14.18
N ARG A 122 -2.23 -23.87 14.94
CA ARG A 122 -2.37 -24.90 15.98
C ARG A 122 -2.55 -26.29 15.38
N PHE A 123 -3.24 -26.38 14.24
CA PHE A 123 -3.45 -27.66 13.55
C PHE A 123 -2.17 -28.18 12.91
N TYR A 124 -1.30 -27.29 12.41
CA TYR A 124 0.01 -27.61 11.82
C TYR A 124 1.17 -27.03 12.65
N PRO A 125 1.39 -27.52 13.89
CA PRO A 125 2.36 -26.92 14.81
C PRO A 125 3.82 -27.10 14.38
N ARG A 126 4.11 -28.09 13.53
CA ARG A 126 5.45 -28.41 13.03
C ARG A 126 5.82 -27.60 11.78
N ALA A 127 4.84 -27.00 11.10
CA ALA A 127 5.10 -26.19 9.91
C ALA A 127 5.88 -24.92 10.30
N TRP A 128 6.99 -24.67 9.60
CA TRP A 128 7.67 -23.37 9.74
C TRP A 128 6.78 -22.25 9.21
N ARG A 129 7.03 -21.00 9.65
CA ARG A 129 6.19 -19.85 9.32
C ARG A 129 7.01 -18.68 8.83
N ILE A 130 6.48 -17.99 7.80
CA ILE A 130 6.93 -16.69 7.35
C ILE A 130 5.73 -15.76 7.33
N GLY A 131 5.88 -14.56 7.91
CA GLY A 131 4.96 -13.47 7.72
C GLY A 131 5.44 -12.54 6.60
N LEU A 132 4.52 -12.03 5.79
CA LEU A 132 4.80 -10.99 4.80
C LEU A 132 3.93 -9.79 5.12
N THR A 133 4.52 -8.60 5.23
CA THR A 133 3.77 -7.35 5.37
C THR A 133 4.64 -6.15 5.05
N ALA A 134 4.02 -5.01 4.75
CA ALA A 134 4.71 -3.72 4.72
C ALA A 134 4.76 -3.07 6.11
N THR A 135 3.89 -3.50 7.01
CA THR A 135 3.65 -2.89 8.31
C THR A 135 3.40 -3.99 9.33
N PRO A 136 4.43 -4.49 10.04
CA PRO A 136 4.28 -5.56 11.02
C PRO A 136 3.68 -5.02 12.33
N GLU A 137 2.54 -4.35 12.22
CA GLU A 137 1.73 -3.84 13.32
C GLU A 137 0.26 -4.17 13.06
N ARG A 138 -0.41 -4.76 14.04
CA ARG A 138 -1.84 -5.05 13.99
C ARG A 138 -2.66 -3.78 14.14
N TYR A 139 -3.86 -3.76 13.58
CA TYR A 139 -4.80 -2.63 13.70
C TYR A 139 -5.19 -2.36 15.16
N ASP A 140 -5.32 -3.42 15.96
CA ASP A 140 -5.62 -3.35 17.39
C ASP A 140 -4.40 -2.99 18.25
N GLY A 141 -3.21 -2.90 17.66
CA GLY A 141 -1.96 -2.56 18.33
C GLY A 141 -1.37 -3.67 19.20
N LEU A 142 -1.95 -4.87 19.19
CA LEU A 142 -1.49 -6.01 19.96
C LEU A 142 -0.25 -6.68 19.33
N PRO A 143 0.50 -7.50 20.10
CA PRO A 143 1.70 -8.17 19.61
C PRO A 143 1.49 -9.14 18.46
N LEU A 144 2.53 -9.33 17.64
CA LEU A 144 2.71 -10.41 16.67
C LEU A 144 3.72 -11.45 17.15
N SER A 145 4.36 -11.20 18.29
CA SER A 145 5.40 -12.07 18.87
C SER A 145 4.90 -13.44 19.31
N ASN A 146 3.58 -13.64 19.40
CA ASN A 146 3.01 -14.99 19.62
C ASN A 146 3.24 -15.93 18.42
N THR A 147 3.29 -15.40 17.20
CA THR A 147 3.44 -16.18 15.96
C THR A 147 4.84 -16.04 15.35
N TYR A 148 5.47 -14.88 15.48
CA TYR A 148 6.75 -14.54 14.83
C TYR A 148 7.84 -14.21 15.83
N THR A 149 9.09 -14.43 15.39
CA THR A 149 10.28 -14.27 16.27
C THR A 149 11.24 -13.19 15.81
N ASP A 150 11.18 -12.78 14.54
CA ASP A 150 12.13 -11.85 13.94
C ASP A 150 11.46 -10.94 12.90
N ILE A 151 12.00 -9.75 12.71
CA ILE A 151 11.67 -8.90 11.58
C ILE A 151 12.90 -8.83 10.67
N VAL A 152 12.70 -9.16 9.40
CA VAL A 152 13.70 -9.02 8.34
C VAL A 152 13.26 -7.87 7.43
N SER A 153 13.87 -6.72 7.59
CA SER A 153 13.68 -5.57 6.71
C SER A 153 14.85 -5.49 5.72
N THR A 154 14.56 -5.43 4.44
CA THR A 154 15.57 -5.56 3.38
C THR A 154 15.79 -4.29 2.60
N ILE A 155 14.82 -3.38 2.63
CA ILE A 155 14.85 -2.11 1.92
C ILE A 155 13.94 -1.10 2.64
N THR A 156 14.43 0.10 2.84
CA THR A 156 13.62 1.20 3.36
C THR A 156 12.75 1.80 2.27
N PRO A 157 11.65 2.52 2.61
CA PRO A 157 10.84 3.21 1.60
C PRO A 157 11.65 4.22 0.77
N ARG A 158 12.60 4.95 1.40
CA ARG A 158 13.46 5.92 0.69
C ARG A 158 14.39 5.23 -0.30
N GLU A 159 15.05 4.16 0.11
CA GLU A 159 15.90 3.35 -0.80
C GLU A 159 15.08 2.76 -1.95
N ALA A 160 13.84 2.35 -1.70
CA ALA A 160 12.95 1.83 -2.74
C ALA A 160 12.57 2.92 -3.76
N ILE A 161 12.39 4.17 -3.34
CA ILE A 161 12.15 5.31 -4.23
C ILE A 161 13.43 5.65 -5.00
N ASP A 162 14.57 5.80 -4.33
CA ASP A 162 15.86 6.14 -4.96
C ASP A 162 16.34 5.06 -5.93
N GLY A 163 16.10 3.79 -5.59
CA GLY A 163 16.36 2.65 -6.46
C GLY A 163 15.37 2.50 -7.61
N GLY A 164 14.31 3.31 -7.66
CA GLY A 164 13.30 3.28 -8.70
C GLY A 164 12.35 2.08 -8.61
N PHE A 165 12.23 1.41 -7.47
CA PHE A 165 11.21 0.38 -7.21
C PHE A 165 9.85 0.99 -6.90
N LEU A 166 9.83 2.17 -6.31
CA LEU A 166 8.64 2.99 -6.06
C LEU A 166 8.75 4.32 -6.81
N SER A 167 7.60 4.93 -7.09
CA SER A 167 7.52 6.31 -7.57
C SER A 167 7.84 7.25 -6.43
N ASP A 168 8.49 8.37 -6.71
CA ASP A 168 8.56 9.48 -5.76
C ASP A 168 7.17 10.12 -5.60
N TYR A 169 6.99 11.10 -4.71
CA TYR A 169 5.68 11.65 -4.41
C TYR A 169 5.70 13.16 -4.21
N LEU A 170 4.56 13.78 -4.48
CA LEU A 170 4.21 15.14 -4.08
C LEU A 170 3.23 15.06 -2.92
N LEU A 171 3.57 15.68 -1.80
CA LEU A 171 2.72 15.72 -0.61
C LEU A 171 2.15 17.13 -0.41
N ILE A 172 0.81 17.21 -0.37
CA ILE A 172 0.05 18.44 -0.25
C ILE A 172 -0.76 18.37 1.04
N VAL A 173 -0.56 19.32 1.92
CA VAL A 173 -1.13 19.35 3.28
C VAL A 173 -1.72 20.71 3.60
N PRO A 174 -2.60 20.83 4.62
CA PRO A 174 -3.07 22.15 5.07
C PRO A 174 -1.93 22.96 5.68
N GLU A 175 -1.91 24.26 5.39
CA GLU A 175 -0.94 25.21 5.96
C GLU A 175 -1.09 25.32 7.48
N GLN A 176 -2.34 25.30 7.94
CA GLN A 176 -2.68 25.27 9.36
C GLN A 176 -3.63 24.11 9.58
N TYR A 177 -3.33 23.30 10.58
CA TYR A 177 -4.01 22.06 10.83
C TYR A 177 -4.89 22.13 12.09
N ALA A 178 -6.18 21.86 11.98
CA ALA A 178 -7.03 21.50 13.10
C ALA A 178 -8.26 20.70 12.61
N LEU A 179 -8.24 19.41 12.87
CA LEU A 179 -9.44 18.58 12.90
C LEU A 179 -9.69 18.25 14.38
N ASP A 180 -10.73 18.82 14.96
CA ASP A 180 -11.13 18.50 16.33
C ASP A 180 -12.11 17.30 16.28
N VAL A 181 -11.55 16.11 16.45
CA VAL A 181 -12.30 14.85 16.39
C VAL A 181 -11.90 13.99 17.57
N GLN A 182 -12.89 13.47 18.29
CA GLN A 182 -12.65 12.62 19.45
C GLN A 182 -12.04 11.28 19.04
N VAL A 183 -11.19 10.75 19.92
CA VAL A 183 -10.64 9.40 19.79
C VAL A 183 -11.50 8.43 20.60
N GLN A 184 -11.97 7.38 19.94
CA GLN A 184 -12.76 6.30 20.55
C GLN A 184 -12.14 4.95 20.18
N ASN A 185 -11.94 4.08 21.19
CA ASN A 185 -11.36 2.75 20.97
C ASN A 185 -10.02 2.73 20.18
N GLY A 186 -9.17 3.74 20.39
CA GLY A 186 -7.87 3.85 19.72
C GLY A 186 -7.91 4.31 18.25
N GLU A 187 -9.07 4.79 17.76
CA GLU A 187 -9.23 5.41 16.45
C GLU A 187 -10.09 6.68 16.56
N TYR A 188 -10.00 7.55 15.58
CA TYR A 188 -10.83 8.76 15.51
C TYR A 188 -12.30 8.40 15.22
N ASN A 189 -13.24 9.15 15.82
CA ASN A 189 -14.66 9.00 15.54
C ASN A 189 -14.95 9.30 14.06
N LEU A 190 -15.36 8.27 13.32
CA LEU A 190 -15.53 8.34 11.87
C LEU A 190 -16.73 9.19 11.45
N ASP A 191 -17.80 9.21 12.27
CA ASP A 191 -19.00 9.98 11.98
C ASP A 191 -18.76 11.48 12.21
N GLU A 192 -18.04 11.85 13.27
CA GLU A 192 -17.61 13.23 13.50
C GLU A 192 -16.70 13.72 12.37
N GLN A 193 -15.76 12.87 11.91
CA GLN A 193 -14.93 13.18 10.75
C GLN A 193 -15.78 13.40 9.51
N ALA A 194 -16.72 12.49 9.21
CA ALA A 194 -17.57 12.60 8.04
C ALA A 194 -18.40 13.90 8.08
N ALA A 195 -18.94 14.27 9.24
CA ALA A 195 -19.69 15.50 9.42
C ALA A 195 -18.85 16.76 9.19
N GLN A 196 -17.60 16.78 9.69
CA GLN A 196 -16.69 17.92 9.51
C GLN A 196 -16.17 18.03 8.08
N LEU A 197 -15.69 16.92 7.50
CA LEU A 197 -15.12 16.87 6.15
C LEU A 197 -16.17 16.95 5.05
N GLY A 198 -17.42 16.59 5.35
CA GLY A 198 -18.56 16.73 4.46
C GLY A 198 -19.13 18.16 4.33
N LYS A 199 -18.51 19.19 4.94
CA LYS A 199 -18.94 20.57 4.79
C LYS A 199 -18.68 21.08 3.36
N PRO A 200 -19.59 21.84 2.74
CA PRO A 200 -19.49 22.27 1.35
C PRO A 200 -18.17 22.95 1.00
N ARG A 201 -17.63 23.78 1.90
CA ARG A 201 -16.37 24.48 1.71
C ARG A 201 -15.20 23.50 1.55
N ILE A 202 -15.09 22.48 2.43
CA ILE A 202 -14.01 21.51 2.39
C ILE A 202 -14.09 20.66 1.12
N ILE A 203 -15.29 20.24 0.75
CA ILE A 203 -15.55 19.49 -0.48
C ILE A 203 -15.12 20.33 -1.69
N GLY A 204 -15.53 21.60 -1.74
CA GLY A 204 -15.17 22.53 -2.81
C GLY A 204 -13.67 22.74 -2.96
N ASP A 205 -12.96 22.88 -1.83
CA ASP A 205 -11.50 22.99 -1.80
C ASP A 205 -10.82 21.72 -2.33
N VAL A 206 -11.28 20.54 -1.93
CA VAL A 206 -10.75 19.24 -2.40
C VAL A 206 -10.96 19.08 -3.90
N ILE A 207 -12.15 19.40 -4.42
CA ILE A 207 -12.46 19.32 -5.86
C ILE A 207 -11.63 20.32 -6.65
N THR A 208 -11.46 21.53 -6.14
CA THR A 208 -10.64 22.57 -6.75
C THR A 208 -9.18 22.13 -6.83
N GLN A 209 -8.63 21.57 -5.76
CA GLN A 209 -7.26 21.06 -5.74
C GLN A 209 -7.09 19.86 -6.70
N TYR A 210 -8.06 18.93 -6.73
CA TYR A 210 -8.05 17.84 -7.71
C TYR A 210 -8.03 18.41 -9.14
N SER A 211 -8.91 19.35 -9.44
CA SER A 211 -9.03 19.93 -10.78
C SER A 211 -7.79 20.71 -11.20
N GLY A 212 -7.12 21.39 -10.26
CA GLY A 212 -5.94 22.20 -10.53
C GLY A 212 -4.63 21.41 -10.63
N ILE A 213 -4.47 20.35 -9.81
CA ILE A 213 -3.17 19.69 -9.65
C ILE A 213 -3.08 18.42 -10.50
N PHE A 214 -4.11 17.58 -10.50
CA PHE A 214 -4.06 16.25 -11.14
C PHE A 214 -5.35 15.83 -11.84
N ALA A 215 -6.09 16.80 -12.39
CA ALA A 215 -7.33 16.56 -13.12
C ALA A 215 -7.21 15.50 -14.20
N GLY A 216 -8.08 14.49 -14.12
CA GLY A 216 -8.12 13.37 -15.06
C GLY A 216 -7.11 12.26 -14.80
N LEU A 217 -6.17 12.42 -13.86
CA LEU A 217 -5.31 11.31 -13.41
C LEU A 217 -6.10 10.36 -12.48
N PRO A 218 -5.86 9.05 -12.57
CA PRO A 218 -6.49 8.07 -11.70
C PRO A 218 -6.24 8.36 -10.22
N CYS A 219 -7.32 8.53 -9.45
CA CYS A 219 -7.27 8.94 -8.05
C CYS A 219 -8.07 7.99 -7.15
N LEU A 220 -7.59 7.82 -5.91
CA LEU A 220 -8.31 7.17 -4.82
C LEU A 220 -8.68 8.20 -3.77
N VAL A 221 -9.92 8.18 -3.28
CA VAL A 221 -10.40 9.05 -2.20
C VAL A 221 -10.70 8.18 -0.99
N ALA A 222 -9.93 8.32 0.07
CA ALA A 222 -10.15 7.62 1.34
C ALA A 222 -11.14 8.42 2.19
N CYS A 223 -12.36 7.91 2.35
CA CYS A 223 -13.44 8.54 3.10
C CYS A 223 -13.63 7.91 4.48
N SER A 224 -14.24 8.66 5.41
CA SER A 224 -14.49 8.19 6.79
C SER A 224 -15.63 7.18 6.87
N THR A 225 -16.75 7.42 6.17
CA THR A 225 -17.94 6.56 6.15
C THR A 225 -18.42 6.30 4.72
N HIS A 226 -19.28 5.27 4.54
CA HIS A 226 -19.88 4.97 3.24
C HIS A 226 -20.76 6.12 2.73
N GLU A 227 -21.47 6.79 3.63
CA GLU A 227 -22.26 7.97 3.28
C GLU A 227 -21.37 9.11 2.81
N HIS A 228 -20.27 9.36 3.51
CA HIS A 228 -19.26 10.35 3.08
C HIS A 228 -18.68 10.00 1.70
N ALA A 229 -18.36 8.73 1.44
CA ALA A 229 -17.85 8.28 0.14
C ALA A 229 -18.87 8.48 -0.98
N ARG A 230 -20.15 8.20 -0.73
CA ARG A 230 -21.25 8.43 -1.66
C ARG A 230 -21.40 9.93 -1.98
N LYS A 231 -21.44 10.77 -0.93
CA LYS A 231 -21.52 12.22 -1.08
C LYS A 231 -20.35 12.77 -1.91
N MET A 232 -19.12 12.40 -1.59
CA MET A 232 -17.94 12.82 -2.37
C MET A 232 -18.03 12.38 -3.84
N THR A 233 -18.55 11.18 -4.08
CA THR A 233 -18.75 10.67 -5.45
C THR A 233 -19.73 11.54 -6.23
N GLU A 234 -20.84 11.93 -5.61
CA GLU A 234 -21.86 12.80 -6.20
C GLU A 234 -21.30 14.20 -6.48
N GLU A 235 -20.55 14.77 -5.56
CA GLU A 235 -19.95 16.10 -5.68
C GLU A 235 -18.88 16.16 -6.79
N PHE A 236 -18.03 15.10 -6.89
CA PHE A 236 -17.09 15.00 -8.01
C PHE A 236 -17.83 14.90 -9.36
N LYS A 237 -18.93 14.12 -9.42
CA LYS A 237 -19.76 14.02 -10.63
C LYS A 237 -20.40 15.36 -11.00
N ALA A 238 -20.91 16.09 -10.00
CA ALA A 238 -21.48 17.43 -10.22
C ALA A 238 -20.43 18.42 -10.77
N ALA A 239 -19.16 18.24 -10.40
CA ALA A 239 -18.03 19.00 -10.95
C ALA A 239 -17.52 18.49 -12.32
N GLY A 240 -18.20 17.51 -12.93
CA GLY A 240 -17.85 16.98 -14.25
C GLY A 240 -16.80 15.83 -14.25
N TRP A 241 -16.45 15.30 -13.10
CA TRP A 241 -15.49 14.21 -12.96
C TRP A 241 -16.18 12.87 -12.75
N ASN A 242 -15.79 11.85 -13.50
CA ASN A 242 -16.37 10.51 -13.37
C ASN A 242 -15.72 9.76 -12.18
N PHE A 243 -16.32 9.88 -10.99
CA PHE A 243 -15.95 9.14 -9.79
C PHE A 243 -17.01 8.08 -9.47
N GLU A 244 -16.58 6.99 -8.85
CA GLU A 244 -17.47 5.94 -8.38
C GLU A 244 -17.14 5.52 -6.94
N HIS A 245 -18.15 5.05 -6.21
CA HIS A 245 -17.98 4.53 -4.85
C HIS A 245 -17.74 3.03 -4.88
N ILE A 246 -16.56 2.58 -4.46
CA ILE A 246 -16.17 1.17 -4.40
C ILE A 246 -16.15 0.67 -2.95
N HIS A 247 -16.79 -0.48 -2.69
CA HIS A 247 -16.85 -1.11 -1.38
C HIS A 247 -17.02 -2.63 -1.48
N SER A 248 -16.80 -3.36 -0.37
CA SER A 248 -16.85 -4.83 -0.31
C SER A 248 -18.23 -5.42 -0.58
N GLY A 249 -19.31 -4.67 -0.28
CA GLY A 249 -20.69 -5.09 -0.54
C GLY A 249 -21.11 -5.08 -2.01
N LEU A 250 -20.27 -4.55 -2.93
CA LEU A 250 -20.57 -4.60 -4.37
C LEU A 250 -20.34 -6.00 -4.94
N PRO A 251 -21.17 -6.42 -5.93
CA PRO A 251 -20.93 -7.64 -6.66
C PRO A 251 -19.51 -7.67 -7.28
N PRO A 252 -18.86 -8.84 -7.37
CA PRO A 252 -17.51 -8.95 -7.90
C PRO A 252 -17.35 -8.38 -9.32
N TYR A 253 -18.36 -8.54 -10.18
CA TYR A 253 -18.35 -8.02 -11.56
C TYR A 253 -18.35 -6.49 -11.60
N GLU A 254 -19.07 -5.83 -10.69
CA GLU A 254 -19.07 -4.36 -10.60
C GLU A 254 -17.73 -3.83 -10.13
N ARG A 255 -17.15 -4.44 -9.10
CA ARG A 255 -15.78 -4.09 -8.65
C ARG A 255 -14.79 -4.26 -9.80
N ALA A 256 -14.86 -5.37 -10.55
CA ALA A 256 -14.00 -5.60 -11.70
C ALA A 256 -14.21 -4.55 -12.81
N ARG A 257 -15.46 -4.13 -13.06
CA ARG A 257 -15.79 -3.06 -14.02
C ARG A 257 -15.15 -1.73 -13.59
N MET A 258 -15.30 -1.34 -12.33
CA MET A 258 -14.73 -0.10 -11.80
C MET A 258 -13.19 -0.10 -11.90
N LEU A 259 -12.55 -1.22 -11.50
CA LEU A 259 -11.09 -1.37 -11.60
C LEU A 259 -10.60 -1.34 -13.06
N LYS A 260 -11.35 -1.92 -13.98
CA LYS A 260 -11.06 -1.82 -15.42
C LYS A 260 -11.25 -0.38 -15.91
N GLY A 261 -12.30 0.30 -15.45
CA GLY A 261 -12.61 1.69 -15.81
C GLY A 261 -11.49 2.66 -15.40
N ILE A 262 -10.99 2.56 -14.16
CA ILE A 262 -9.91 3.43 -13.68
C ILE A 262 -8.59 3.15 -14.42
N ARG A 263 -8.28 1.88 -14.73
CA ARG A 263 -7.11 1.51 -15.54
C ARG A 263 -7.17 2.07 -16.96
N LYS A 264 -8.36 2.10 -17.56
CA LYS A 264 -8.60 2.65 -18.91
C LYS A 264 -8.76 4.17 -18.92
N GLY A 265 -8.80 4.83 -17.76
CA GLY A 265 -9.05 6.25 -17.63
C GLY A 265 -10.48 6.68 -17.97
N THR A 266 -11.44 5.75 -18.07
CA THR A 266 -12.87 6.05 -18.21
C THR A 266 -13.52 6.44 -16.89
N ILE A 267 -12.91 6.04 -15.77
CA ILE A 267 -13.23 6.49 -14.41
C ILE A 267 -12.04 7.31 -13.92
N ASN A 268 -12.29 8.51 -13.41
CA ASN A 268 -11.27 9.42 -12.91
C ASN A 268 -10.84 9.09 -11.48
N GLY A 269 -11.75 8.56 -10.66
CA GLY A 269 -11.41 8.20 -9.29
C GLY A 269 -12.41 7.27 -8.63
N LEU A 270 -11.95 6.66 -7.53
CA LEU A 270 -12.75 5.77 -6.70
C LEU A 270 -12.79 6.31 -5.27
N CYS A 271 -13.99 6.57 -4.76
CA CYS A 271 -14.22 6.87 -3.35
C CYS A 271 -14.41 5.57 -2.59
N THR A 272 -13.79 5.45 -1.40
CA THR A 272 -13.82 4.20 -0.63
C THR A 272 -13.72 4.43 0.86
N VAL A 273 -14.16 3.45 1.65
CA VAL A 273 -14.09 3.46 3.11
C VAL A 273 -13.29 2.27 3.59
N GLY A 274 -12.35 2.53 4.50
CA GLY A 274 -11.61 1.48 5.20
C GLY A 274 -10.65 0.70 4.30
N ILE A 275 -10.26 -0.45 4.83
CA ILE A 275 -9.23 -1.33 4.29
C ILE A 275 -9.79 -2.29 3.22
N GLY A 276 -11.09 -2.23 2.91
CA GLY A 276 -11.72 -3.08 1.88
C GLY A 276 -11.08 -2.99 0.48
N ILE A 277 -9.96 -2.27 0.40
CA ILE A 277 -9.07 -2.17 -0.75
C ILE A 277 -7.85 -3.07 -0.59
N GLU A 278 -7.70 -3.82 0.50
CA GLU A 278 -6.64 -4.83 0.61
C GLU A 278 -6.74 -5.77 -0.59
N GLY A 279 -5.62 -5.92 -1.31
CA GLY A 279 -5.59 -6.71 -2.53
C GLY A 279 -6.04 -6.00 -3.81
N LEU A 280 -6.63 -4.80 -3.76
CA LEU A 280 -6.92 -4.05 -4.98
C LEU A 280 -5.59 -3.60 -5.62
N ASP A 281 -5.25 -4.26 -6.71
CA ASP A 281 -4.16 -3.84 -7.58
C ASP A 281 -4.70 -2.86 -8.62
N ILE A 282 -4.39 -1.56 -8.45
CA ILE A 282 -4.73 -0.51 -9.40
C ILE A 282 -3.42 0.02 -9.99
N PRO A 283 -2.89 -0.61 -11.03
CA PRO A 283 -1.74 -0.07 -11.74
C PRO A 283 -2.08 1.31 -12.30
N GLY A 284 -1.12 2.23 -12.22
CA GLY A 284 -1.34 3.58 -12.74
C GLY A 284 -2.18 4.49 -11.85
N LEU A 285 -2.37 4.16 -10.57
CA LEU A 285 -2.96 5.08 -9.60
C LEU A 285 -1.98 6.24 -9.36
N TYR A 286 -2.38 7.47 -9.70
CA TYR A 286 -1.55 8.66 -9.56
C TYR A 286 -1.83 9.42 -8.27
N GLY A 287 -3.08 9.46 -7.81
CA GLY A 287 -3.51 10.30 -6.71
C GLY A 287 -4.11 9.54 -5.53
N LEU A 288 -3.88 10.07 -4.33
CA LEU A 288 -4.61 9.76 -3.11
C LEU A 288 -5.11 11.07 -2.51
N ILE A 289 -6.40 11.13 -2.23
CA ILE A 289 -7.03 12.19 -1.45
C ILE A 289 -7.44 11.60 -0.12
N TRP A 290 -6.82 12.06 0.97
CA TRP A 290 -7.13 11.63 2.31
C TRP A 290 -8.28 12.44 2.91
N LEU A 291 -9.48 11.86 3.01
CA LEU A 291 -10.63 12.42 3.72
C LEU A 291 -10.99 11.54 4.93
N ARG A 292 -9.99 10.89 5.49
CA ARG A 292 -10.06 10.09 6.71
C ARG A 292 -8.78 10.28 7.51
N ARG A 293 -8.90 10.81 8.71
CA ARG A 293 -7.82 10.81 9.69
C ARG A 293 -7.77 9.45 10.36
N THR A 294 -6.59 8.90 10.59
CA THR A 294 -6.42 7.59 11.23
C THR A 294 -5.32 7.61 12.27
N MET A 295 -5.46 6.82 13.33
CA MET A 295 -4.41 6.53 14.31
C MET A 295 -3.52 5.35 13.87
N SER A 296 -3.94 4.61 12.85
CA SER A 296 -3.23 3.42 12.38
C SER A 296 -2.19 3.76 11.32
N VAL A 297 -0.91 3.60 11.66
CA VAL A 297 0.20 3.73 10.71
C VAL A 297 0.08 2.69 9.57
N THR A 298 -0.48 1.53 9.86
CA THR A 298 -0.72 0.46 8.87
C THR A 298 -1.69 0.94 7.79
N VAL A 299 -2.84 1.50 8.19
CA VAL A 299 -3.81 2.10 7.24
C VAL A 299 -3.16 3.19 6.41
N TYR A 300 -2.43 4.10 7.06
CA TYR A 300 -1.73 5.20 6.41
C TYR A 300 -0.77 4.69 5.32
N LEU A 301 0.14 3.78 5.67
CA LEU A 301 1.15 3.29 4.73
C LEU A 301 0.58 2.39 3.63
N GLN A 302 -0.48 1.63 3.90
CA GLN A 302 -1.13 0.80 2.89
C GLN A 302 -1.77 1.63 1.78
N PHE A 303 -2.51 2.70 2.12
CA PHE A 303 -3.09 3.59 1.13
C PHE A 303 -2.02 4.30 0.29
N ILE A 304 -1.02 4.86 0.96
CA ILE A 304 0.10 5.54 0.29
C ILE A 304 0.86 4.58 -0.60
N GLY A 305 1.16 3.38 -0.13
CA GLY A 305 1.87 2.37 -0.89
C GLY A 305 1.21 2.01 -2.22
N ARG A 306 -0.10 2.22 -2.37
CA ARG A 306 -0.79 2.03 -3.66
C ARG A 306 -0.45 3.13 -4.65
N VAL A 307 -0.34 4.37 -4.15
CA VAL A 307 0.02 5.52 -4.98
C VAL A 307 1.51 5.53 -5.32
N LEU A 308 2.35 4.97 -4.47
CA LEU A 308 3.78 4.88 -4.75
C LEU A 308 4.15 3.73 -5.72
N ARG A 309 3.22 2.83 -6.06
CA ARG A 309 3.49 1.80 -7.08
C ARG A 309 3.86 2.43 -8.41
N ARG A 310 4.88 1.88 -9.04
CA ARG A 310 5.29 2.32 -10.38
C ARG A 310 4.27 1.91 -11.44
N ALA A 311 4.11 2.78 -12.42
CA ALA A 311 3.41 2.48 -13.68
C ALA A 311 4.20 3.12 -14.83
N GLU A 312 3.93 2.68 -16.05
CA GLU A 312 4.53 3.27 -17.25
C GLU A 312 4.17 4.76 -17.33
N GLY A 313 5.17 5.60 -17.57
CA GLY A 313 5.02 7.06 -17.63
C GLY A 313 4.82 7.75 -16.28
N LYS A 314 4.70 7.03 -15.17
CA LYS A 314 4.49 7.61 -13.85
C LYS A 314 5.82 7.84 -13.14
N LYS A 315 6.19 9.10 -12.98
CA LYS A 315 7.36 9.51 -12.19
C LYS A 315 7.01 9.75 -10.72
N TYR A 316 5.84 10.33 -10.43
CA TYR A 316 5.41 10.76 -9.10
C TYR A 316 4.01 10.28 -8.75
N GLY A 317 3.78 10.00 -7.47
CA GLY A 317 2.45 9.92 -6.88
C GLY A 317 2.06 11.25 -6.26
N ILE A 318 0.77 11.57 -6.21
CA ILE A 318 0.25 12.81 -5.59
C ILE A 318 -0.56 12.41 -4.36
N ILE A 319 -0.19 12.94 -3.20
CA ILE A 319 -0.88 12.69 -1.94
C ILE A 319 -1.45 14.03 -1.47
N LEU A 320 -2.77 14.15 -1.53
CA LEU A 320 -3.50 15.27 -0.99
C LEU A 320 -4.03 14.86 0.39
N ASP A 321 -3.46 15.42 1.45
CA ASP A 321 -3.75 15.07 2.85
C ASP A 321 -4.32 16.27 3.63
N PRO A 322 -5.56 16.70 3.33
CA PRO A 322 -6.19 17.83 4.00
C PRO A 322 -6.50 17.55 5.48
N VAL A 323 -6.44 16.30 5.92
CA VAL A 323 -6.66 15.92 7.32
C VAL A 323 -5.38 15.81 8.14
N GLY A 324 -4.21 15.94 7.51
CA GLY A 324 -2.91 16.00 8.17
C GLY A 324 -2.44 14.69 8.80
N ASN A 325 -2.73 13.54 8.19
CA ASN A 325 -2.19 12.25 8.65
C ASN A 325 -0.67 12.23 8.71
N VAL A 326 -0.01 12.99 7.81
CA VAL A 326 1.44 13.10 7.80
C VAL A 326 2.02 13.70 9.10
N PHE A 327 1.26 14.56 9.79
CA PHE A 327 1.70 15.14 11.07
C PHE A 327 1.62 14.14 12.22
N ILE A 328 0.79 13.09 12.06
CA ILE A 328 0.63 12.00 13.04
C ILE A 328 1.67 10.92 12.77
N HIS A 329 1.81 10.54 11.51
CA HIS A 329 2.56 9.35 11.11
C HIS A 329 3.93 9.66 10.51
N GLY A 330 4.26 10.93 10.29
CA GLY A 330 5.47 11.33 9.58
C GLY A 330 5.39 11.07 8.06
N ARG A 331 6.46 11.35 7.37
CA ARG A 331 6.54 11.21 5.90
C ARG A 331 6.42 9.74 5.46
N PRO A 332 5.87 9.49 4.26
CA PRO A 332 5.75 8.13 3.71
C PRO A 332 7.06 7.38 3.58
N ASP A 333 8.13 8.09 3.27
CA ASP A 333 9.49 7.56 3.05
C ASP A 333 10.37 7.51 4.30
N MET A 334 9.83 7.91 5.46
CA MET A 334 10.53 7.88 6.73
C MET A 334 10.83 6.43 7.13
N GLU A 335 12.06 6.18 7.56
CA GLU A 335 12.42 4.91 8.19
C GLU A 335 11.70 4.75 9.54
N ARG A 336 11.22 3.55 9.81
CA ARG A 336 10.47 3.21 11.03
C ARG A 336 11.11 2.06 11.75
N VAL A 337 11.10 2.15 13.07
CA VAL A 337 11.48 1.03 13.94
C VAL A 337 10.24 0.17 14.17
N TRP A 338 10.26 -1.05 13.67
CA TRP A 338 9.16 -1.99 13.85
C TRP A 338 9.40 -2.91 15.04
N SER A 339 8.32 -3.27 15.75
CA SER A 339 8.36 -4.20 16.87
C SER A 339 7.26 -5.27 16.73
N LEU A 340 7.62 -6.51 17.04
CA LEU A 340 6.63 -7.60 17.14
C LEU A 340 5.83 -7.54 18.44
N GLU A 341 6.29 -6.75 19.43
CA GLU A 341 5.63 -6.57 20.74
C GLU A 341 4.44 -5.60 20.70
N GLY A 342 4.08 -5.13 19.50
CA GLY A 342 2.92 -4.29 19.27
C GLY A 342 3.20 -2.79 19.30
N ARG A 343 2.12 -2.01 19.21
CA ARG A 343 2.18 -0.53 19.06
C ARG A 343 2.86 0.17 20.21
N ALA A 344 2.60 -0.23 21.44
CA ALA A 344 3.19 0.41 22.62
C ALA A 344 4.73 0.34 22.58
N ALA A 345 5.30 -0.83 22.35
CA ALA A 345 6.74 -1.02 22.25
C ALA A 345 7.36 -0.27 21.05
N ARG A 346 6.63 -0.18 19.91
CA ARG A 346 7.06 0.63 18.77
C ARG A 346 7.09 2.11 19.12
N VAL A 347 6.08 2.63 19.77
CA VAL A 347 6.00 4.05 20.18
C VAL A 347 7.14 4.37 21.14
N GLU A 348 7.42 3.51 22.13
CA GLU A 348 8.57 3.68 23.02
C GLU A 348 9.89 3.70 22.25
N ALA A 349 10.06 2.82 21.26
CA ALA A 349 11.27 2.79 20.43
C ALA A 349 11.38 4.02 19.51
N GLU A 350 10.25 4.62 19.15
CA GLU A 350 10.15 5.83 18.32
C GLU A 350 10.08 7.13 19.17
N GLU A 351 10.11 7.07 20.48
CA GLU A 351 10.11 8.28 21.35
C GLU A 351 11.23 9.27 21.05
N GLY A 352 12.26 8.84 20.31
CA GLY A 352 13.29 9.71 19.75
C GLY A 352 12.96 10.28 18.37
N VAL A 353 11.87 9.85 17.72
CA VAL A 353 11.45 10.37 16.39
C VAL A 353 10.67 11.66 16.62
N PRO A 354 11.20 12.83 16.22
CA PRO A 354 10.55 14.10 16.53
C PRO A 354 9.22 14.19 15.80
N LYS A 355 8.15 14.58 16.51
CA LYS A 355 6.94 15.08 15.89
C LYS A 355 7.32 16.17 14.87
N MET A 356 6.56 16.27 13.79
CA MET A 356 6.88 17.16 12.68
C MET A 356 6.04 18.44 12.77
N LYS A 357 6.64 19.58 12.37
CA LYS A 357 5.98 20.87 12.22
C LYS A 357 6.34 21.50 10.87
N ILE A 358 5.46 22.33 10.33
CA ILE A 358 5.72 23.07 9.10
C ILE A 358 6.33 24.42 9.43
N CYS A 359 7.38 24.78 8.70
CA CYS A 359 7.91 26.14 8.77
C CYS A 359 6.91 27.14 8.16
N PRO A 360 6.47 28.20 8.89
CA PRO A 360 5.54 29.17 8.34
C PRO A 360 6.14 30.03 7.23
N ALA A 361 7.47 30.15 7.19
CA ALA A 361 8.16 30.95 6.19
C ALA A 361 8.36 30.21 4.86
N CYS A 362 9.02 29.03 4.87
CA CYS A 362 9.36 28.29 3.64
C CYS A 362 8.53 27.02 3.42
N LYS A 363 7.57 26.69 4.29
CA LYS A 363 6.65 25.55 4.21
C LYS A 363 7.32 24.16 4.25
N VAL A 364 8.59 24.08 4.61
CA VAL A 364 9.33 22.82 4.77
C VAL A 364 9.00 22.17 6.12
N MET A 365 8.87 20.85 6.13
CA MET A 365 8.71 20.06 7.36
C MET A 365 9.99 20.09 8.19
N ASN A 366 9.84 20.39 9.47
CA ASN A 366 10.90 20.35 10.47
C ASN A 366 10.51 19.41 11.61
N ALA A 367 11.49 18.83 12.28
CA ALA A 367 11.23 18.17 13.56
C ALA A 367 10.66 19.20 14.56
N GLU A 368 9.68 18.78 15.38
CA GLU A 368 9.05 19.68 16.38
C GLU A 368 10.07 20.26 17.36
N ILE A 369 11.12 19.49 17.65
CA ILE A 369 12.23 19.90 18.53
C ILE A 369 13.13 20.99 17.91
N ASN A 370 13.13 21.15 16.59
CA ASN A 370 13.97 22.16 15.94
C ASN A 370 13.60 23.56 16.40
N VAL A 371 14.58 24.31 16.86
CA VAL A 371 14.43 25.72 17.23
C VAL A 371 14.45 26.62 16.00
N LEU A 372 15.26 26.26 15.02
CA LEU A 372 15.37 26.95 13.74
C LEU A 372 14.96 26.02 12.60
N CYS A 373 14.35 26.58 11.56
CA CYS A 373 14.08 25.86 10.32
C CYS A 373 15.40 25.49 9.64
N HIS A 374 15.60 24.19 9.34
CA HIS A 374 16.83 23.70 8.75
C HIS A 374 17.08 24.17 7.31
N ILE A 375 16.07 24.75 6.64
CA ILE A 375 16.20 25.29 5.28
C ILE A 375 16.35 26.82 5.28
N CYS A 376 15.43 27.56 5.94
CA CYS A 376 15.40 29.02 5.83
C CYS A 376 15.82 29.76 7.10
N GLY A 377 16.17 29.05 8.17
CA GLY A 377 16.58 29.64 9.43
C GLY A 377 15.46 30.30 10.25
N TYR A 378 14.18 30.10 9.86
CA TYR A 378 13.05 30.65 10.62
C TYR A 378 13.09 30.18 12.07
N ASP A 379 12.98 31.11 13.02
CA ASP A 379 13.01 30.86 14.46
C ASP A 379 11.61 30.49 14.98
N PHE A 380 11.44 29.23 15.39
CA PHE A 380 10.19 28.74 15.96
C PHE A 380 9.98 29.14 17.43
N THR A 381 10.99 29.71 18.12
CA THR A 381 10.83 30.13 19.52
C THR A 381 9.90 31.33 19.66
N SER A 382 9.85 32.18 18.65
CA SER A 382 8.93 33.32 18.58
C SER A 382 7.44 32.95 18.67
N GLU A 383 7.10 31.69 18.38
CA GLU A 383 5.72 31.17 18.51
C GLU A 383 5.46 30.60 19.92
N ARG A 384 6.50 30.17 20.66
CA ARG A 384 6.37 29.62 22.02
C ARG A 384 6.00 30.65 23.07
N GLU A 385 6.32 31.93 22.86
CA GLU A 385 5.97 33.02 23.78
C GLU A 385 4.47 33.32 23.86
N LYS A 386 3.65 32.70 23.01
CA LYS A 386 2.19 32.89 22.99
C LYS A 386 1.40 31.92 23.90
N GLY A 387 2.04 31.30 24.90
CA GLY A 387 1.42 30.61 26.05
C GLY A 387 0.97 29.17 25.83
N PRO A 388 1.00 28.32 26.88
CA PRO A 388 0.43 26.99 26.85
C PRO A 388 -1.10 27.10 26.89
N GLY A 389 -1.78 26.62 25.88
CA GLY A 389 -3.24 26.55 25.90
C GLY A 389 -3.96 26.97 24.63
N ARG A 390 -3.32 26.93 23.49
CA ARG A 390 -4.10 27.03 22.25
C ARG A 390 -4.67 25.66 21.89
N ALA A 391 -5.95 25.49 22.18
CA ALA A 391 -6.80 24.68 21.32
C ALA A 391 -6.44 25.09 19.88
N PHE A 392 -6.04 24.14 19.02
CA PHE A 392 -5.74 24.39 17.63
C PHE A 392 -6.95 25.13 17.04
N PRO A 393 -6.77 26.26 16.34
CA PRO A 393 -7.91 26.98 15.79
C PRO A 393 -8.70 26.04 14.87
N ALA A 394 -10.00 26.06 15.03
CA ALA A 394 -10.91 25.38 14.09
C ALA A 394 -10.49 25.77 12.67
N MET A 395 -10.52 24.80 11.74
CA MET A 395 -10.08 24.95 10.34
C MET A 395 -10.30 26.39 9.82
N VAL A 396 -9.23 27.18 9.87
CA VAL A 396 -9.22 28.53 9.33
C VAL A 396 -8.72 28.41 7.90
N ASP A 397 -9.54 28.88 6.97
CA ASP A 397 -9.26 29.02 5.53
C ASP A 397 -8.27 27.96 4.97
N GLY A 398 -8.83 26.88 4.43
CA GLY A 398 -8.12 25.65 4.01
C GLY A 398 -7.10 25.81 2.90
N LYS A 399 -6.15 26.76 3.07
CA LYS A 399 -5.01 26.88 2.17
C LYS A 399 -4.11 25.65 2.30
N LEU A 400 -4.04 24.88 1.24
CA LEU A 400 -3.14 23.75 1.13
C LEU A 400 -1.77 24.19 0.65
N VAL A 401 -0.72 23.61 1.22
CA VAL A 401 0.67 23.88 0.84
C VAL A 401 1.35 22.59 0.42
N ILE A 402 2.28 22.74 -0.52
CA ILE A 402 3.11 21.65 -0.99
C ILE A 402 4.33 21.56 -0.07
N LEU A 403 4.53 20.41 0.53
CA LEU A 403 5.76 20.12 1.28
C LEU A 403 6.91 19.83 0.30
N ASP A 404 8.12 20.25 0.66
CA ASP A 404 9.33 20.17 -0.19
C ASP A 404 9.27 21.06 -1.44
N ALA A 405 9.03 22.35 -1.24
CA ALA A 405 8.91 23.34 -2.30
C ALA A 405 10.16 23.48 -3.18
N ASP A 406 11.33 23.10 -2.68
CA ASP A 406 12.61 23.05 -3.41
C ASP A 406 12.62 22.04 -4.56
N ARG A 407 11.78 21.01 -4.48
CA ARG A 407 11.56 20.01 -5.55
C ARG A 407 10.31 20.29 -6.39
N LEU A 408 9.58 21.37 -6.06
CA LEU A 408 8.27 21.64 -6.61
C LEU A 408 8.28 21.81 -8.13
N GLU A 409 9.23 22.58 -8.66
CA GLU A 409 9.22 22.90 -10.11
C GLU A 409 9.49 21.64 -10.96
N ALA A 410 10.45 20.81 -10.55
CA ALA A 410 10.70 19.54 -11.22
C ALA A 410 9.48 18.59 -11.16
N ARG A 411 8.76 18.60 -10.04
CA ARG A 411 7.56 17.79 -9.84
C ARG A 411 6.36 18.32 -10.60
N LYS A 412 6.18 19.63 -10.68
CA LYS A 412 5.14 20.27 -11.52
C LYS A 412 5.32 19.92 -12.99
N GLU A 413 6.54 20.01 -13.50
CA GLU A 413 6.82 19.67 -14.89
C GLU A 413 6.54 18.19 -15.18
N ALA A 414 6.93 17.28 -14.28
CA ALA A 414 6.62 15.86 -14.43
C ALA A 414 5.12 15.53 -14.34
N ILE A 415 4.34 16.29 -13.55
CA ILE A 415 2.89 16.15 -13.51
C ILE A 415 2.28 16.66 -14.82
N LYS A 416 2.76 17.78 -15.34
CA LYS A 416 2.34 18.34 -16.62
C LYS A 416 2.62 17.37 -17.77
N GLU A 417 3.82 16.79 -17.84
CA GLU A 417 4.16 15.74 -18.80
C GLU A 417 3.24 14.52 -18.71
N ALA A 418 2.92 14.07 -17.48
CA ALA A 418 1.99 12.96 -17.27
C ALA A 418 0.56 13.26 -17.75
N LEU A 419 0.08 14.50 -17.55
CA LEU A 419 -1.23 14.96 -18.03
C LEU A 419 -1.26 15.05 -19.56
N GLU A 420 -0.21 15.55 -20.18
CA GLU A 420 -0.08 15.66 -21.65
C GLU A 420 0.02 14.27 -22.29
N GLY A 421 0.80 13.35 -21.73
CA GLY A 421 0.90 11.96 -22.19
C GLY A 421 -0.42 11.19 -22.13
N GLN A 422 -1.26 11.46 -21.12
CA GLN A 422 -2.60 10.87 -21.06
C GLN A 422 -3.59 11.48 -22.04
N ARG A 423 -3.48 12.79 -22.34
CA ARG A 423 -4.31 13.43 -23.37
C ARG A 423 -4.01 12.87 -24.75
N THR A 424 -2.75 12.67 -25.10
CA THR A 424 -2.33 12.06 -26.38
C THR A 424 -2.78 10.62 -26.50
N ALA A 425 -2.70 9.82 -25.45
CA ALA A 425 -3.17 8.45 -25.42
C ALA A 425 -4.72 8.34 -25.59
N ARG A 426 -5.47 9.32 -25.05
CA ARG A 426 -6.95 9.42 -25.24
C ARG A 426 -7.34 9.78 -26.67
N VAL A 427 -6.60 10.67 -27.31
CA VAL A 427 -6.86 11.08 -28.70
C VAL A 427 -6.48 9.95 -29.68
N GLY A 428 -5.37 9.23 -29.44
CA GLY A 428 -4.94 8.10 -30.26
C GLY A 428 -5.86 6.88 -30.17
N GLY A 429 -6.53 6.66 -29.02
CA GLY A 429 -7.48 5.56 -28.82
C GLY A 429 -8.85 5.78 -29.47
N ALA A 430 -9.21 7.00 -29.83
CA ALA A 430 -10.48 7.33 -30.47
C ALA A 430 -10.52 7.03 -31.99
N HIS A 431 -9.38 6.75 -32.61
CA HIS A 431 -9.27 6.45 -34.05
C HIS A 431 -9.11 4.97 -34.43
N GLN A 432 -9.17 4.04 -33.47
CA GLN A 432 -9.14 2.59 -33.74
C GLN A 432 -10.41 1.90 -33.24
N GLY A 433 -11.57 2.40 -33.64
CA GLY A 433 -12.86 1.73 -33.55
C GLY A 433 -13.18 1.09 -34.88
N GLY A 434 -12.46 0.04 -35.28
CA GLY A 434 -12.73 -0.75 -36.46
C GLY A 434 -13.14 -2.17 -36.04
N ASP A 435 -14.27 -2.63 -36.55
CA ASP A 435 -14.89 -3.94 -36.48
C ASP A 435 -13.90 -5.12 -36.33
N PHE A 436 -14.18 -6.01 -35.41
CA PHE A 436 -13.73 -7.39 -35.45
C PHE A 436 -14.87 -8.31 -35.04
N SER A 437 -15.60 -8.76 -36.10
CA SER A 437 -16.31 -10.03 -36.14
C SER A 437 -15.31 -11.08 -36.67
N GLY A 438 -15.24 -12.26 -36.03
CA GLY A 438 -14.68 -13.43 -36.74
C GLY A 438 -13.77 -14.32 -35.86
N GLU A 439 -14.36 -15.42 -35.47
CA GLU A 439 -13.90 -16.81 -35.51
C GLU A 439 -12.49 -17.23 -35.05
N GLY A 440 -12.50 -18.34 -34.35
CA GLY A 440 -11.45 -19.06 -33.66
C GLY A 440 -10.29 -19.53 -34.54
N ALA A 441 -9.18 -19.71 -33.89
CA ALA A 441 -8.16 -20.72 -34.22
C ALA A 441 -7.24 -20.95 -33.02
N GLU A 442 -7.21 -22.18 -32.57
CA GLU A 442 -6.15 -22.72 -31.69
C GLU A 442 -4.81 -22.70 -32.44
N SER A 443 -3.76 -22.25 -31.81
CA SER A 443 -2.40 -22.62 -32.19
C SER A 443 -1.46 -22.60 -31.00
N GLU A 444 -0.92 -23.76 -30.69
CA GLU A 444 0.25 -23.98 -29.83
C GLU A 444 1.44 -23.15 -30.33
N HIS A 445 2.11 -22.43 -29.43
CA HIS A 445 3.56 -22.25 -29.51
C HIS A 445 4.12 -21.82 -28.17
N GLY A 446 5.08 -22.60 -27.67
CA GLY A 446 5.92 -22.27 -26.52
C GLY A 446 6.80 -21.06 -26.82
N GLY A 447 6.58 -19.98 -26.06
CA GLY A 447 7.38 -18.79 -26.10
C GLY A 447 7.70 -18.34 -24.67
N ALA A 448 9.00 -18.19 -24.38
CA ALA A 448 9.52 -17.70 -23.11
C ALA A 448 8.86 -16.36 -22.75
N THR A 449 8.35 -16.26 -21.54
CA THR A 449 7.55 -15.12 -21.04
C THR A 449 8.43 -13.87 -20.85
N PRO A 450 8.17 -12.76 -21.53
CA PRO A 450 8.99 -11.52 -21.45
C PRO A 450 9.01 -10.84 -20.06
N GLY A 451 8.14 -11.26 -19.15
CA GLY A 451 7.97 -10.64 -17.82
C GLY A 451 9.07 -10.95 -16.81
N ARG A 452 9.60 -12.18 -16.83
CA ARG A 452 10.61 -12.65 -15.87
C ARG A 452 11.97 -11.97 -16.10
N ASP A 453 12.40 -11.94 -17.34
CA ASP A 453 13.70 -11.33 -17.71
C ASP A 453 13.68 -9.82 -17.52
N ARG A 454 12.53 -9.17 -17.65
CA ARG A 454 12.35 -7.73 -17.42
C ARG A 454 12.37 -7.39 -15.92
N LYS A 455 11.75 -8.18 -15.05
CA LYS A 455 11.84 -8.02 -13.58
C LYS A 455 13.26 -8.30 -13.08
N ILE A 456 13.91 -9.36 -13.56
CA ILE A 456 15.29 -9.70 -13.23
C ILE A 456 16.27 -8.67 -13.82
N ALA A 457 16.03 -8.17 -15.02
CA ALA A 457 16.81 -7.11 -15.64
C ALA A 457 16.65 -5.77 -14.94
N LEU A 458 15.46 -5.42 -14.45
CA LEU A 458 15.24 -4.21 -13.66
C LEU A 458 15.95 -4.30 -12.30
N LEU A 459 15.90 -5.45 -11.62
CA LEU A 459 16.67 -5.71 -10.41
C LEU A 459 18.19 -5.63 -10.69
N LYS A 460 18.67 -6.22 -11.80
CA LYS A 460 20.09 -6.19 -12.21
C LYS A 460 20.56 -4.82 -12.71
N ASN A 461 19.72 -4.06 -13.38
CA ASN A 461 20.07 -2.74 -13.94
C ASN A 461 19.99 -1.63 -12.88
N GLY A 462 19.06 -1.70 -11.92
CA GLY A 462 19.04 -0.83 -10.74
C GLY A 462 20.31 -0.96 -9.90
N LEU A 463 20.96 -2.13 -9.94
CA LEU A 463 22.21 -2.45 -9.26
C LEU A 463 23.47 -1.94 -9.99
N LYS A 464 23.40 -1.77 -11.32
CA LYS A 464 24.54 -1.33 -12.13
C LYS A 464 24.70 0.19 -12.23
N SER A 465 23.64 0.95 -11.95
CA SER A 465 23.62 2.40 -12.21
C SER A 465 24.23 3.27 -11.10
N LYS A 466 24.60 2.71 -9.94
CA LYS A 466 25.30 3.45 -8.88
C LYS A 466 26.47 2.62 -8.34
N GLY A 467 27.69 3.04 -8.71
CA GLY A 467 28.92 2.42 -8.25
C GLY A 467 29.08 2.43 -6.73
N GLY A 468 29.32 1.28 -6.16
CA GLY A 468 30.15 1.10 -4.99
C GLY A 468 29.52 0.83 -3.63
N LEU A 469 28.28 1.19 -3.34
CA LEU A 469 27.71 1.00 -1.98
C LEU A 469 26.69 -0.15 -1.86
N PHE A 470 26.12 -0.61 -2.96
CA PHE A 470 25.12 -1.68 -2.97
C PHE A 470 25.64 -3.07 -3.34
N SER A 471 26.93 -3.21 -3.62
CA SER A 471 27.50 -4.48 -4.14
C SER A 471 27.54 -5.61 -3.09
N GLY A 472 27.54 -5.28 -1.81
CA GLY A 472 27.58 -6.27 -0.73
C GLY A 472 26.24 -6.93 -0.46
N ALA A 473 25.21 -6.12 -0.20
CA ALA A 473 23.92 -6.61 0.27
C ALA A 473 23.13 -7.40 -0.78
N VAL A 474 23.31 -7.14 -2.07
CA VAL A 474 22.52 -7.78 -3.13
C VAL A 474 23.27 -8.93 -3.81
N LYS A 475 24.61 -8.96 -3.78
CA LYS A 475 25.36 -10.18 -4.16
C LYS A 475 25.12 -11.34 -3.18
N GLU A 476 24.76 -11.06 -1.95
CA GLU A 476 24.30 -12.07 -1.01
C GLU A 476 22.83 -12.48 -1.22
N TRP A 477 22.11 -11.78 -2.11
CA TRP A 477 20.68 -11.98 -2.38
C TRP A 477 20.38 -12.76 -3.67
N LEU A 478 21.28 -12.74 -4.63
CA LEU A 478 21.23 -13.52 -5.88
C LEU A 478 22.12 -14.77 -5.77
#